data_c12e196ae2249610b2baaffa5d55e339
#
_entry.id   c12e196ae2249610b2baaffa5d55e339
#
_cell.length_a   1.000
_cell.length_b   1.000
_cell.length_c   1.000
_cell.angle_alpha   90.00
_cell.angle_beta   90.00
_cell.angle_gamma   90.00
#
_symmetry.space_group_name_H-M   'P 1'
#
loop_
_entity.id
_entity.type
_entity.pdbx_description
1 polymer ?
#
loop_
_entity_poly.entity_id
_entity_poly.type
_entity_poly.pdbx_seq_one_letter_code
_entity_poly.pdbx_strand_id
1 'polypeptide(L)'
;MRALLSRVTSASVSVAGEVVGALDGPGLLVLLGVHAGDGAEQVATVVRKVAELRVLRAEQSVAGTGCGVLVVSQFTLCGDTSRGRRPSWSAAARPELARPLVDAVVAGLRDRGVPVTTGVFGADMTVASVGDGPFTVLVQA
;
A
#
# COMPACT_ATOMS: atom_id res chain seq x y z
N MET A 1 -10.27 0.12 6.02
CA MET A 1 -9.11 0.18 5.09
C MET A 1 -8.15 -0.95 5.41
N ARG A 2 -7.55 -1.56 4.39
CA ARG A 2 -6.54 -2.62 4.57
C ARG A 2 -5.27 -2.25 3.83
N ALA A 3 -4.12 -2.36 4.49
CA ALA A 3 -2.82 -2.16 3.88
C ALA A 3 -1.95 -3.39 4.14
N LEU A 4 -1.53 -4.07 3.08
CA LEU A 4 -0.58 -5.17 3.14
C LEU A 4 0.82 -4.58 2.92
N LEU A 5 1.64 -4.64 3.95
CA LEU A 5 3.00 -4.11 3.97
C LEU A 5 3.99 -5.26 3.80
N SER A 6 4.78 -5.24 2.75
CA SER A 6 5.87 -6.19 2.54
C SER A 6 7.20 -5.46 2.56
N ARG A 7 8.13 -5.92 3.43
CA ARG A 7 9.50 -5.43 3.42
C ARG A 7 10.22 -5.97 2.18
N VAL A 8 10.84 -5.07 1.45
CA VAL A 8 11.50 -5.38 0.17
C VAL A 8 12.90 -4.79 0.12
N THR A 9 13.78 -5.41 -0.68
CA THR A 9 15.06 -4.82 -1.07
C THR A 9 14.93 -3.97 -2.33
N SER A 10 13.90 -4.23 -3.15
CA SER A 10 13.51 -3.44 -4.31
C SER A 10 12.07 -3.76 -4.70
N ALA A 11 11.39 -2.82 -5.33
CA ALA A 11 10.08 -3.05 -5.94
C ALA A 11 9.84 -2.09 -7.09
N SER A 12 9.03 -2.50 -8.06
CA SER A 12 8.62 -1.63 -9.16
C SER A 12 7.20 -1.95 -9.62
N VAL A 13 6.56 -0.98 -10.21
CA VAL A 13 5.25 -1.15 -10.85
C VAL A 13 5.29 -0.61 -12.26
N SER A 14 4.77 -1.40 -13.20
CA SER A 14 4.72 -1.06 -14.63
C SER A 14 3.28 -1.05 -15.14
N VAL A 15 2.99 -0.16 -16.08
CA VAL A 15 1.74 -0.09 -16.84
C VAL A 15 2.09 -0.11 -18.31
N ALA A 16 1.46 -1.00 -19.07
CA ALA A 16 1.73 -1.19 -20.52
C ALA A 16 3.23 -1.36 -20.84
N GLY A 17 3.97 -2.03 -19.95
CA GLY A 17 5.40 -2.30 -20.12
C GLY A 17 6.34 -1.19 -19.66
N GLU A 18 5.82 -0.02 -19.26
CA GLU A 18 6.64 1.08 -18.77
C GLU A 18 6.59 1.19 -17.23
N VAL A 19 7.75 1.36 -16.60
CA VAL A 19 7.86 1.55 -15.15
C VAL A 19 7.32 2.93 -14.78
N VAL A 20 6.29 2.96 -13.92
CA VAL A 20 5.64 4.18 -13.45
C VAL A 20 5.99 4.53 -12.01
N GLY A 21 6.51 3.58 -11.24
CA GLY A 21 6.99 3.79 -9.88
C GLY A 21 7.99 2.71 -9.48
N ALA A 22 9.02 3.07 -8.73
CA ALA A 22 10.05 2.13 -8.28
C ALA A 22 10.64 2.51 -6.92
N LEU A 23 11.13 1.49 -6.22
CA LEU A 23 12.05 1.56 -5.09
C LEU A 23 13.32 0.83 -5.49
N ASP A 24 14.42 1.56 -5.65
CA ASP A 24 15.71 1.01 -6.05
C ASP A 24 16.57 0.58 -4.84
N GLY A 25 15.96 0.50 -3.66
CA GLY A 25 16.60 0.12 -2.41
C GLY A 25 15.60 -0.39 -1.37
N PRO A 26 16.07 -0.66 -0.15
CA PRO A 26 15.22 -1.15 0.94
C PRO A 26 14.04 -0.23 1.23
N GLY A 27 12.89 -0.82 1.48
CA GLY A 27 11.67 -0.08 1.78
C GLY A 27 10.45 -0.98 1.97
N LEU A 28 9.28 -0.41 1.79
CA LEU A 28 8.01 -1.13 1.88
C LEU A 28 7.24 -1.07 0.56
N LEU A 29 6.84 -2.22 0.06
CA LEU A 29 5.72 -2.32 -0.88
C LEU A 29 4.43 -2.35 -0.07
N VAL A 30 3.52 -1.42 -0.35
CA VAL A 30 2.22 -1.29 0.32
C VAL A 30 1.10 -1.48 -0.69
N LEU A 31 0.38 -2.60 -0.59
CA LEU A 31 -0.86 -2.80 -1.33
C LEU A 31 -2.01 -2.25 -0.47
N LEU A 32 -2.80 -1.31 -1.01
CA LEU A 32 -3.80 -0.55 -0.26
C LEU A 32 -5.21 -0.77 -0.81
N GLY A 33 -6.07 -1.38 0.00
CA GLY A 33 -7.49 -1.58 -0.29
C GLY A 33 -8.38 -0.67 0.57
N VAL A 34 -9.36 -0.04 -0.07
CA VAL A 34 -10.32 0.87 0.57
C VAL A 34 -11.69 0.23 0.62
N HIS A 35 -12.31 0.18 1.81
CA HIS A 35 -13.69 -0.27 2.01
C HIS A 35 -14.69 0.87 1.82
N ALA A 36 -15.93 0.54 1.52
CA ALA A 36 -16.99 1.51 1.25
C ALA A 36 -17.28 2.48 2.42
N GLY A 37 -16.99 2.06 3.67
CA GLY A 37 -17.19 2.88 4.87
C GLY A 37 -15.96 3.63 5.37
N ASP A 38 -14.84 3.56 4.65
CA ASP A 38 -13.61 4.23 5.08
C ASP A 38 -13.68 5.75 4.90
N GLY A 39 -12.95 6.47 5.75
CA GLY A 39 -12.84 7.92 5.73
C GLY A 39 -11.51 8.41 6.31
N ALA A 40 -11.50 9.66 6.76
CA ALA A 40 -10.30 10.34 7.24
C ALA A 40 -9.63 9.64 8.44
N GLU A 41 -10.41 9.00 9.32
CA GLU A 41 -9.91 8.28 10.48
C GLU A 41 -9.07 7.05 10.07
N GLN A 42 -9.58 6.27 9.09
CA GLN A 42 -8.87 5.11 8.56
C GLN A 42 -7.61 5.55 7.81
N VAL A 43 -7.67 6.65 7.05
CA VAL A 43 -6.49 7.26 6.40
C VAL A 43 -5.43 7.61 7.45
N ALA A 44 -5.79 8.34 8.51
CA ALA A 44 -4.86 8.74 9.56
C ALA A 44 -4.22 7.53 10.25
N THR A 45 -5.01 6.48 10.51
CA THR A 45 -4.53 5.24 11.12
C THR A 45 -3.54 4.52 10.21
N VAL A 46 -3.86 4.35 8.93
CA VAL A 46 -2.96 3.68 7.96
C VAL A 46 -1.67 4.48 7.77
N VAL A 47 -1.77 5.80 7.59
CA VAL A 47 -0.59 6.68 7.46
C VAL A 47 0.35 6.52 8.64
N ARG A 48 -0.18 6.61 9.88
CA ARG A 48 0.61 6.44 11.09
C ARG A 48 1.25 5.07 11.15
N LYS A 49 0.49 4.00 10.90
CA LYS A 49 1.00 2.62 10.95
C LYS A 49 2.06 2.36 9.89
N VAL A 50 1.86 2.76 8.66
CA VAL A 50 2.87 2.60 7.59
C VAL A 50 4.16 3.34 7.93
N ALA A 51 4.05 4.58 8.44
CA ALA A 51 5.21 5.40 8.75
C ALA A 51 6.01 4.90 9.96
N GLU A 52 5.32 4.41 11.01
CA GLU A 52 5.92 4.22 12.34
C GLU A 52 6.14 2.75 12.72
N LEU A 53 5.49 1.78 12.04
CA LEU A 53 5.72 0.37 12.36
C LEU A 53 7.18 0.00 12.13
N ARG A 54 7.77 -0.67 13.12
CA ARG A 54 9.16 -1.12 13.10
C ARG A 54 9.30 -2.45 12.36
N VAL A 55 9.09 -2.42 11.06
CA VAL A 55 9.06 -3.59 10.18
C VAL A 55 10.25 -3.68 9.24
N LEU A 56 11.13 -2.69 9.24
CA LEU A 56 12.41 -2.73 8.53
C LEU A 56 13.46 -3.49 9.34
N ARG A 57 14.63 -3.74 8.72
CA ARG A 57 15.78 -4.34 9.42
C ARG A 57 16.17 -3.51 10.65
N ALA A 58 16.72 -4.17 11.67
CA ALA A 58 17.10 -3.58 12.95
C ALA A 58 15.91 -2.87 13.67
N GLU A 59 14.69 -3.42 13.49
CA GLU A 59 13.46 -2.88 14.11
C GLU A 59 13.24 -1.39 13.82
N GLN A 60 13.58 -0.94 12.62
CA GLN A 60 13.41 0.43 12.19
C GLN A 60 12.10 0.64 11.43
N SER A 61 11.65 1.89 11.36
CA SER A 61 10.50 2.34 10.58
C SER A 61 10.93 3.16 9.37
N VAL A 62 10.06 3.31 8.37
CA VAL A 62 10.37 4.15 7.20
C VAL A 62 10.54 5.61 7.58
N ALA A 63 9.75 6.13 8.53
CA ALA A 63 9.90 7.51 9.03
C ALA A 63 11.25 7.74 9.73
N GLY A 64 11.82 6.71 10.36
CA GLY A 64 13.09 6.82 11.08
C GLY A 64 14.33 6.66 10.18
N THR A 65 14.19 6.10 8.98
CA THR A 65 15.33 5.75 8.12
C THR A 65 15.38 6.54 6.82
N GLY A 66 14.27 7.15 6.39
CA GLY A 66 14.13 7.73 5.06
C GLY A 66 14.02 6.67 3.94
N CYS A 67 13.82 5.39 4.29
CA CYS A 67 13.49 4.36 3.30
C CYS A 67 12.17 4.67 2.60
N GLY A 68 12.08 4.35 1.31
CA GLY A 68 10.91 4.65 0.50
C GLY A 68 9.75 3.68 0.69
N VAL A 69 8.58 4.13 0.28
CA VAL A 69 7.34 3.34 0.22
C VAL A 69 6.79 3.37 -1.21
N LEU A 70 6.51 2.21 -1.78
CA LEU A 70 5.75 2.09 -3.03
C LEU A 70 4.30 1.74 -2.70
N VAL A 71 3.38 2.66 -2.94
CA VAL A 71 1.94 2.45 -2.70
C VAL A 71 1.24 2.06 -4.00
N VAL A 72 0.56 0.92 -3.97
CA VAL A 72 -0.25 0.40 -5.08
C VAL A 72 -1.67 0.16 -4.59
N SER A 73 -2.66 0.74 -5.26
CA SER A 73 -4.07 0.48 -4.96
C SER A 73 -4.44 -0.96 -5.29
N GLN A 74 -5.13 -1.64 -4.35
CA GLN A 74 -5.46 -3.06 -4.44
C GLN A 74 -6.84 -3.31 -3.83
N PHE A 75 -7.92 -3.08 -4.58
CA PHE A 75 -9.29 -3.26 -4.07
C PHE A 75 -9.60 -4.71 -3.68
N THR A 76 -8.89 -5.67 -4.27
CA THR A 76 -9.07 -7.11 -4.00
C THR A 76 -8.73 -7.49 -2.56
N LEU A 77 -7.99 -6.65 -1.80
CA LEU A 77 -7.80 -6.82 -0.36
C LEU A 77 -9.12 -6.71 0.43
N CYS A 78 -10.14 -6.06 -0.14
CA CYS A 78 -11.48 -5.95 0.46
C CYS A 78 -12.40 -7.10 0.04
N GLY A 79 -11.89 -8.10 -0.68
CA GLY A 79 -12.65 -9.25 -1.15
C GLY A 79 -13.08 -10.16 0.00
N ASP A 80 -14.33 -10.65 -0.08
CA ASP A 80 -14.83 -11.73 0.77
C ASP A 80 -14.64 -13.06 0.04
N THR A 81 -13.87 -13.95 0.65
CA THR A 81 -13.56 -15.30 0.14
C THR A 81 -14.20 -16.40 1.00
N SER A 82 -15.07 -16.06 1.94
CA SER A 82 -15.65 -17.00 2.91
C SER A 82 -16.60 -18.01 2.27
N ARG A 83 -17.17 -17.70 1.11
CA ARG A 83 -18.16 -18.53 0.44
C ARG A 83 -17.83 -18.79 -1.03
N GLY A 84 -17.96 -20.07 -1.43
CA GLY A 84 -17.80 -20.47 -2.82
C GLY A 84 -16.39 -20.30 -3.39
N ARG A 85 -16.27 -20.23 -4.71
CA ARG A 85 -15.00 -20.14 -5.45
C ARG A 85 -14.77 -18.78 -6.10
N ARG A 86 -15.73 -17.88 -6.05
CA ARG A 86 -15.64 -16.52 -6.60
C ARG A 86 -15.64 -15.53 -5.44
N PRO A 87 -14.57 -14.74 -5.26
CA PRO A 87 -14.56 -13.67 -4.27
C PRO A 87 -15.68 -12.65 -4.55
N SER A 88 -16.23 -12.06 -3.47
CA SER A 88 -17.16 -10.95 -3.57
C SER A 88 -16.44 -9.63 -3.29
N TRP A 89 -16.70 -8.62 -4.09
CA TRP A 89 -16.08 -7.29 -4.00
C TRP A 89 -17.03 -6.23 -3.42
N SER A 90 -18.18 -6.65 -2.87
CA SER A 90 -19.24 -5.75 -2.39
C SER A 90 -18.77 -4.80 -1.27
N ALA A 91 -17.74 -5.19 -0.51
CA ALA A 91 -17.18 -4.35 0.56
C ALA A 91 -16.16 -3.32 0.07
N ALA A 92 -15.67 -3.45 -1.17
CA ALA A 92 -14.72 -2.49 -1.73
C ALA A 92 -15.40 -1.16 -2.06
N ALA A 93 -14.73 -0.05 -1.77
CA ALA A 93 -15.19 1.27 -2.19
C ALA A 93 -15.19 1.39 -3.71
N ARG A 94 -16.18 2.12 -4.24
CA ARG A 94 -16.18 2.50 -5.66
C ARG A 94 -15.01 3.43 -5.97
N PRO A 95 -14.51 3.44 -7.23
CA PRO A 95 -13.34 4.23 -7.62
C PRO A 95 -13.40 5.71 -7.20
N GLU A 96 -14.59 6.33 -7.29
CA GLU A 96 -14.81 7.74 -6.97
C GLU A 96 -14.57 8.03 -5.47
N LEU A 97 -14.80 7.05 -4.60
CA LEU A 97 -14.53 7.15 -3.16
C LEU A 97 -13.12 6.66 -2.81
N ALA A 98 -12.65 5.60 -3.47
CA ALA A 98 -11.37 4.99 -3.15
C ALA A 98 -10.18 5.88 -3.53
N ARG A 99 -10.21 6.48 -4.73
CA ARG A 99 -9.09 7.27 -5.26
C ARG A 99 -8.69 8.43 -4.33
N PRO A 100 -9.61 9.32 -3.89
CA PRO A 100 -9.25 10.40 -2.97
C PRO A 100 -8.65 9.90 -1.65
N LEU A 101 -9.09 8.75 -1.14
CA LEU A 101 -8.57 8.19 0.11
C LEU A 101 -7.18 7.57 -0.08
N VAL A 102 -6.91 6.94 -1.22
CA VAL A 102 -5.55 6.48 -1.59
C VAL A 102 -4.61 7.68 -1.72
N ASP A 103 -5.04 8.73 -2.42
CA ASP A 103 -4.26 9.96 -2.59
C ASP A 103 -3.98 10.63 -1.23
N ALA A 104 -4.95 10.62 -0.31
CA ALA A 104 -4.80 11.15 1.05
C ALA A 104 -3.78 10.34 1.88
N VAL A 105 -3.73 9.01 1.74
CA VAL A 105 -2.69 8.19 2.38
C VAL A 105 -1.31 8.56 1.84
N VAL A 106 -1.16 8.69 0.53
CA VAL A 106 0.10 9.09 -0.11
C VAL A 106 0.55 10.47 0.39
N ALA A 107 -0.36 11.46 0.40
CA ALA A 107 -0.07 12.80 0.91
C ALA A 107 0.34 12.77 2.38
N GLY A 108 -0.40 12.06 3.24
CA GLY A 108 -0.10 11.96 4.65
C GLY A 108 1.24 11.29 4.97
N LEU A 109 1.69 10.34 4.15
CA LEU A 109 3.03 9.76 4.26
C LEU A 109 4.12 10.78 3.85
N ARG A 110 3.91 11.51 2.75
CA ARG A 110 4.84 12.56 2.30
C ARG A 110 4.96 13.69 3.30
N ASP A 111 3.86 14.11 3.93
CA ASP A 111 3.84 15.14 5.00
C ASP A 111 4.65 14.71 6.23
N ARG A 112 4.86 13.41 6.42
CA ARG A 112 5.73 12.84 7.46
C ARG A 112 7.19 12.65 7.01
N GLY A 113 7.55 13.16 5.82
CA GLY A 113 8.89 13.07 5.26
C GLY A 113 9.24 11.70 4.69
N VAL A 114 8.26 10.80 4.50
CA VAL A 114 8.50 9.49 3.89
C VAL A 114 8.55 9.65 2.36
N PRO A 115 9.62 9.19 1.67
CA PRO A 115 9.63 9.16 0.21
C PRO A 115 8.58 8.16 -0.31
N VAL A 116 7.64 8.63 -1.14
CA VAL A 116 6.56 7.80 -1.67
C VAL A 116 6.54 7.83 -3.19
N THR A 117 6.60 6.64 -3.79
CA THR A 117 6.26 6.39 -5.19
C THR A 117 4.93 5.64 -5.27
N THR A 118 4.26 5.69 -6.42
CA THR A 118 2.93 5.09 -6.58
C THR A 118 2.81 4.36 -7.90
N GLY A 119 1.87 3.41 -7.96
CA GLY A 119 1.31 2.95 -9.22
C GLY A 119 0.32 3.96 -9.81
N VAL A 120 -0.45 3.52 -10.80
CA VAL A 120 -1.52 4.29 -11.43
C VAL A 120 -2.87 3.71 -11.00
N PHE A 121 -3.67 4.52 -10.31
CA PHE A 121 -4.97 4.08 -9.81
C PHE A 121 -5.89 3.62 -10.95
N GLY A 122 -6.42 2.39 -10.82
CA GLY A 122 -7.35 1.81 -11.77
C GLY A 122 -6.71 1.24 -13.05
N ALA A 123 -5.38 1.34 -13.20
CA ALA A 123 -4.69 0.71 -14.32
C ALA A 123 -4.46 -0.79 -14.08
N ASP A 124 -4.25 -1.52 -15.15
CA ASP A 124 -3.70 -2.88 -15.11
C ASP A 124 -2.18 -2.75 -14.89
N MET A 125 -1.69 -3.29 -13.78
CA MET A 125 -0.33 -3.09 -13.33
C MET A 125 0.40 -4.42 -13.15
N THR A 126 1.67 -4.47 -13.57
CA THR A 126 2.61 -5.52 -13.19
C THR A 126 3.45 -5.01 -12.02
N VAL A 127 3.39 -5.72 -10.89
CA VAL A 127 4.17 -5.38 -9.69
C VAL A 127 5.27 -6.41 -9.50
N ALA A 128 6.52 -5.95 -9.58
CA ALA A 128 7.70 -6.76 -9.30
C ALA A 128 8.27 -6.36 -7.94
N SER A 129 8.72 -7.34 -7.15
CA SER A 129 9.37 -7.06 -5.86
C SER A 129 10.31 -8.17 -5.44
N VAL A 130 11.35 -7.79 -4.70
CA VAL A 130 12.26 -8.72 -4.03
C VAL A 130 12.00 -8.63 -2.53
N GLY A 131 11.34 -9.66 -2.00
CA GLY A 131 11.01 -9.75 -0.58
C GLY A 131 12.26 -9.90 0.30
N ASP A 132 12.28 -9.18 1.40
CA ASP A 132 13.36 -9.22 2.38
C ASP A 132 12.90 -9.91 3.66
N GLY A 133 13.35 -11.14 3.84
CA GLY A 133 13.11 -11.83 5.08
C GLY A 133 12.45 -13.23 4.98
N PRO A 134 11.26 -13.52 4.44
CA PRO A 134 10.17 -12.57 4.16
C PRO A 134 9.60 -11.91 5.42
N PHE A 135 9.08 -10.71 5.27
CA PHE A 135 8.40 -10.00 6.34
C PHE A 135 7.22 -9.23 5.77
N THR A 136 6.02 -9.70 6.06
CA THR A 136 4.76 -9.13 5.52
C THR A 136 3.73 -9.06 6.63
N VAL A 137 3.10 -7.91 6.79
CA VAL A 137 2.07 -7.66 7.80
C VAL A 137 0.83 -7.01 7.18
N LEU A 138 -0.32 -7.30 7.75
CA LEU A 138 -1.59 -6.68 7.38
C LEU A 138 -1.97 -5.64 8.43
N VAL A 139 -2.16 -4.41 8.00
CA VAL A 139 -2.75 -3.32 8.79
C VAL A 139 -4.22 -3.22 8.42
N GLN A 140 -5.09 -3.21 9.43
CA GLN A 140 -6.53 -2.97 9.28
C GLN A 140 -6.92 -1.74 10.10
N ALA A 141 -7.69 -0.87 9.50
CA ALA A 141 -8.23 0.34 10.10
C ALA A 141 -9.74 0.45 9.86
#